data_22e5c260c104cbd94690932f742eb0fb
#
_entry.id   22e5c260c104cbd94690932f742eb0fb
#
_cell.length_a   1.000
_cell.length_b   1.000
_cell.length_c   1.000
_cell.angle_alpha   90.00
_cell.angle_beta   90.00
_cell.angle_gamma   90.00
#
_symmetry.space_group_name_H-M   'P 1'
#
loop_
_entity.id
_entity.type
_entity.pdbx_description
1 polymer ?
#
loop_
_entity_poly.entity_id
_entity_poly.type
_entity_poly.pdbx_seq_one_letter_code
_entity_poly.pdbx_strand_id
1 'polypeptide(L)'
;KHFPQGTAAPETAVPAVPELPDAADLPAFSIDDAETSEIDDALSVQDLPGGGKRVGIHIAVPTLAIAENSPIETIIKQRQSTAYYPGGKITMLPDNWIQTFSLDEGKRPVLSLYVEVGEDFQVASTPQTRLENLTIKHNLRIQDIEPHFNADTGLSENEPVQFPCQPQLRWLYRFAVERQKQRDRYEENRTPQYDYG
;
A
#
# COMPACT_ATOMS: atom_id res chain seq x y z
N LYS A 1 13.05 8.74 28.71
CA LYS A 1 11.83 8.60 29.54
C LYS A 1 10.58 8.29 28.71
N HIS A 2 10.73 8.16 27.38
CA HIS A 2 9.62 7.84 26.48
C HIS A 2 9.38 6.32 26.29
N PHE A 3 10.23 5.49 26.85
CA PHE A 3 10.13 4.03 26.79
C PHE A 3 10.31 3.42 28.19
N PRO A 4 9.40 3.67 29.13
CA PRO A 4 9.56 3.21 30.51
C PRO A 4 9.52 1.68 30.65
N GLN A 5 9.02 0.99 29.63
CA GLN A 5 8.91 -0.49 29.56
C GLN A 5 9.82 -1.09 28.47
N GLY A 6 10.87 -0.39 28.06
CA GLY A 6 11.71 -0.80 26.95
C GLY A 6 11.16 -0.35 25.58
N THR A 7 11.65 -0.96 24.50
CA THR A 7 11.28 -0.61 23.12
C THR A 7 9.97 -1.22 22.64
N ALA A 8 9.52 -2.32 23.27
CA ALA A 8 8.23 -2.92 22.97
C ALA A 8 7.07 -1.96 23.29
N ALA A 9 6.07 -1.90 22.42
CA ALA A 9 4.83 -1.21 22.73
C ALA A 9 4.03 -2.07 23.74
N PRO A 10 3.46 -1.45 24.81
CA PRO A 10 2.61 -2.20 25.72
C PRO A 10 1.39 -2.72 24.95
N GLU A 11 1.07 -3.99 25.15
CA GLU A 11 -0.14 -4.58 24.57
C GLU A 11 -1.39 -3.85 25.08
N THR A 12 -2.26 -3.50 24.15
CA THR A 12 -3.58 -2.94 24.43
C THR A 12 -4.63 -3.75 23.68
N ALA A 13 -5.80 -3.92 24.28
CA ALA A 13 -6.89 -4.62 23.60
C ALA A 13 -7.23 -3.92 22.28
N VAL A 14 -7.35 -4.69 21.21
CA VAL A 14 -7.87 -4.19 19.93
C VAL A 14 -9.39 -4.26 19.99
N PRO A 15 -10.10 -3.13 19.92
CA PRO A 15 -11.57 -3.13 19.86
C PRO A 15 -12.08 -3.83 18.58
N ALA A 16 -13.34 -4.24 18.60
CA ALA A 16 -13.98 -4.76 17.40
C ALA A 16 -13.95 -3.70 16.28
N VAL A 17 -13.52 -4.11 15.10
CA VAL A 17 -13.60 -3.27 13.90
C VAL A 17 -15.06 -3.14 13.49
N PRO A 18 -15.54 -1.94 13.14
CA PRO A 18 -16.90 -1.75 12.65
C PRO A 18 -17.18 -2.62 11.42
N GLU A 19 -18.41 -3.04 11.25
CA GLU A 19 -18.82 -3.75 10.04
C GLU A 19 -18.71 -2.83 8.83
N LEU A 20 -17.99 -3.28 7.81
CA LEU A 20 -17.75 -2.53 6.58
C LEU A 20 -18.35 -3.29 5.39
N PRO A 21 -18.77 -2.58 4.33
CA PRO A 21 -19.19 -3.22 3.10
C PRO A 21 -18.00 -4.01 2.49
N ASP A 22 -18.33 -5.12 1.85
CA ASP A 22 -17.32 -5.88 1.13
C ASP A 22 -17.01 -5.21 -0.21
N ALA A 23 -15.74 -5.10 -0.55
CA ALA A 23 -15.29 -4.74 -1.88
C ALA A 23 -15.69 -5.83 -2.90
N ALA A 24 -15.77 -5.46 -4.17
CA ALA A 24 -15.86 -6.44 -5.25
C ALA A 24 -14.68 -7.42 -5.18
N ASP A 25 -14.84 -8.63 -5.74
CA ASP A 25 -13.73 -9.59 -5.82
C ASP A 25 -12.65 -9.09 -6.78
N LEU A 26 -11.64 -8.44 -6.23
CA LEU A 26 -10.52 -7.83 -6.93
C LEU A 26 -9.25 -8.64 -6.68
N PRO A 27 -8.35 -8.79 -7.66
CA PRO A 27 -7.04 -9.39 -7.45
C PRO A 27 -6.09 -8.40 -6.74
N ALA A 28 -6.35 -8.15 -5.46
CA ALA A 28 -5.52 -7.27 -4.64
C ALA A 28 -4.27 -8.00 -4.14
N PHE A 29 -3.14 -7.32 -4.15
CA PHE A 29 -1.85 -7.84 -3.74
C PHE A 29 -0.97 -6.74 -3.14
N SER A 30 -0.07 -7.12 -2.23
CA SER A 30 1.00 -6.26 -1.74
C SER A 30 2.34 -6.62 -2.37
N ILE A 31 3.35 -5.75 -2.23
CA ILE A 31 4.73 -5.98 -2.64
C ILE A 31 5.64 -5.48 -1.53
N ASP A 32 6.32 -6.40 -0.86
CA ASP A 32 7.08 -6.11 0.34
C ASP A 32 8.43 -6.82 0.35
N ASP A 33 9.35 -6.37 1.19
CA ASP A 33 10.57 -7.11 1.51
C ASP A 33 10.25 -8.42 2.25
N ALA A 34 11.13 -9.42 2.14
CA ALA A 34 10.94 -10.74 2.76
C ALA A 34 10.68 -10.68 4.27
N GLU A 35 11.30 -9.73 4.95
CA GLU A 35 11.22 -9.57 6.40
C GLU A 35 10.10 -8.62 6.87
N THR A 36 9.32 -8.06 5.94
CA THR A 36 8.21 -7.17 6.28
C THR A 36 7.12 -7.92 7.03
N SER A 37 6.81 -7.45 8.22
CA SER A 37 5.74 -7.97 9.08
C SER A 37 4.58 -6.98 9.29
N GLU A 38 4.72 -5.78 8.79
CA GLU A 38 3.71 -4.72 8.77
C GLU A 38 3.41 -4.38 7.31
N ILE A 39 2.36 -4.96 6.76
CA ILE A 39 1.94 -4.70 5.38
C ILE A 39 0.90 -3.59 5.43
N ASP A 40 1.28 -2.39 5.02
CA ASP A 40 0.47 -1.20 5.18
C ASP A 40 -0.31 -0.83 3.93
N ASP A 41 0.13 -1.31 2.76
CA ASP A 41 -0.49 -1.00 1.48
C ASP A 41 -0.60 -2.21 0.57
N ALA A 42 -1.60 -2.15 -0.31
CA ALA A 42 -1.84 -3.12 -1.36
C ALA A 42 -2.38 -2.42 -2.62
N LEU A 43 -2.26 -3.10 -3.73
CA LEU A 43 -2.69 -2.63 -5.03
C LEU A 43 -3.70 -3.58 -5.65
N SER A 44 -4.56 -3.06 -6.52
CA SER A 44 -5.39 -3.88 -7.40
C SER A 44 -5.48 -3.26 -8.79
N VAL A 45 -5.64 -4.11 -9.79
CA VAL A 45 -5.85 -3.67 -11.18
C VAL A 45 -6.97 -4.51 -11.78
N GLN A 46 -8.01 -3.86 -12.26
CA GLN A 46 -9.18 -4.47 -12.87
C GLN A 46 -9.38 -3.94 -14.28
N ASP A 47 -9.65 -4.82 -15.23
CA ASP A 47 -10.04 -4.42 -16.59
C ASP A 47 -11.42 -3.75 -16.58
N LEU A 48 -11.56 -2.67 -17.35
CA LEU A 48 -12.83 -1.98 -17.52
C LEU A 48 -13.52 -2.42 -18.83
N PRO A 49 -14.87 -2.53 -18.83
CA PRO A 49 -15.61 -2.68 -20.07
C PRO A 49 -15.33 -1.48 -21.00
N GLY A 50 -14.86 -1.75 -22.21
CA GLY A 50 -14.56 -0.69 -23.19
C GLY A 50 -13.11 -0.22 -23.19
N GLY A 51 -12.22 -0.93 -22.52
CA GLY A 51 -10.79 -0.63 -22.46
C GLY A 51 -10.39 0.16 -21.21
N GLY A 52 -9.08 0.29 -21.00
CA GLY A 52 -8.55 0.90 -19.79
C GLY A 52 -8.62 0.01 -18.56
N LYS A 53 -8.20 0.54 -17.41
CA LYS A 53 -8.18 -0.20 -16.15
C LYS A 53 -8.60 0.65 -14.98
N ARG A 54 -9.20 0.02 -13.97
CA ARG A 54 -9.36 0.61 -12.65
C ARG A 54 -8.20 0.17 -11.77
N VAL A 55 -7.47 1.15 -11.25
CA VAL A 55 -6.41 0.95 -10.27
C VAL A 55 -6.97 1.23 -8.89
N GLY A 56 -6.74 0.31 -7.96
CA GLY A 56 -7.00 0.49 -6.53
C GLY A 56 -5.68 0.62 -5.77
N ILE A 57 -5.62 1.59 -4.86
CA ILE A 57 -4.58 1.74 -3.84
C ILE A 57 -5.28 1.56 -2.50
N HIS A 58 -4.84 0.60 -1.72
CA HIS A 58 -5.50 0.18 -0.50
C HIS A 58 -4.55 0.35 0.68
N ILE A 59 -4.98 1.05 1.72
CA ILE A 59 -4.16 1.35 2.90
C ILE A 59 -4.80 0.72 4.13
N ALA A 60 -3.98 0.11 4.98
CA ALA A 60 -4.38 -0.40 6.29
C ALA A 60 -4.98 0.72 7.16
N VAL A 61 -6.03 0.41 7.93
CA VAL A 61 -6.78 1.42 8.68
C VAL A 61 -6.89 1.10 10.17
N PRO A 62 -5.77 1.03 10.90
CA PRO A 62 -5.81 0.81 12.35
C PRO A 62 -6.59 1.90 13.09
N THR A 63 -6.72 3.07 12.49
CA THR A 63 -7.49 4.20 13.04
C THR A 63 -8.96 3.90 13.28
N LEU A 64 -9.53 2.89 12.61
CA LEU A 64 -10.92 2.45 12.84
C LEU A 64 -11.18 1.97 14.27
N ALA A 65 -10.15 1.45 14.93
CA ALA A 65 -10.25 0.91 16.28
C ALA A 65 -9.67 1.87 17.34
N ILE A 66 -9.11 3.03 16.95
CA ILE A 66 -8.50 3.99 17.85
C ILE A 66 -9.55 5.00 18.31
N ALA A 67 -10.00 4.85 19.55
CA ALA A 67 -10.85 5.85 20.17
C ALA A 67 -10.03 7.05 20.66
N GLU A 68 -10.62 8.22 20.58
CA GLU A 68 -10.03 9.45 21.12
C GLU A 68 -9.76 9.32 22.63
N ASN A 69 -8.60 9.80 23.07
CA ASN A 69 -8.11 9.74 24.45
C ASN A 69 -7.90 8.30 24.99
N SER A 70 -7.84 7.31 24.11
CA SER A 70 -7.53 5.93 24.48
C SER A 70 -6.05 5.72 24.83
N PRO A 71 -5.70 4.66 25.58
CA PRO A 71 -4.30 4.34 25.87
C PRO A 71 -3.46 4.14 24.59
N ILE A 72 -4.04 3.52 23.55
CA ILE A 72 -3.35 3.32 22.27
C ILE A 72 -3.06 4.64 21.58
N GLU A 73 -3.99 5.58 21.59
CA GLU A 73 -3.77 6.91 21.01
C GLU A 73 -2.60 7.65 21.70
N THR A 74 -2.49 7.51 23.03
CA THR A 74 -1.37 8.07 23.79
C THR A 74 -0.04 7.48 23.33
N ILE A 75 0.04 6.15 23.11
CA ILE A 75 1.22 5.47 22.60
C ILE A 75 1.60 5.99 21.21
N ILE A 76 0.64 6.08 20.31
CA ILE A 76 0.84 6.54 18.94
C ILE A 76 1.35 7.99 18.92
N LYS A 77 0.74 8.87 19.68
CA LYS A 77 1.17 10.28 19.79
C LYS A 77 2.59 10.43 20.33
N GLN A 78 3.05 9.52 21.19
CA GLN A 78 4.41 9.53 21.70
C GLN A 78 5.43 8.95 20.72
N ARG A 79 5.06 7.89 19.98
CA ARG A 79 5.96 7.18 19.06
C ARG A 79 6.01 7.80 17.67
N GLN A 80 4.89 8.24 17.13
CA GLN A 80 4.69 8.93 15.86
C GLN A 80 5.00 8.11 14.60
N SER A 81 5.91 7.16 14.66
CA SER A 81 6.29 6.29 13.53
C SER A 81 6.96 5.01 14.02
N THR A 82 7.07 4.02 13.15
CA THR A 82 7.98 2.89 13.33
C THR A 82 9.40 3.37 13.02
N ALA A 83 10.34 3.15 13.95
CA ALA A 83 11.74 3.49 13.79
C ALA A 83 12.56 2.25 13.47
N TYR A 84 13.27 2.26 12.33
CA TYR A 84 14.15 1.19 11.91
C TYR A 84 15.60 1.51 12.28
N TYR A 85 16.32 0.49 12.78
CA TYR A 85 17.73 0.59 13.10
C TYR A 85 18.46 -0.72 12.73
N PRO A 86 19.78 -0.73 12.59
CA PRO A 86 20.50 -1.96 12.27
C PRO A 86 20.21 -3.08 13.28
N GLY A 87 19.61 -4.17 12.80
CA GLY A 87 19.25 -5.34 13.60
C GLY A 87 17.87 -5.31 14.26
N GLY A 88 17.00 -4.31 13.96
CA GLY A 88 15.64 -4.31 14.51
C GLY A 88 14.78 -3.12 14.16
N LYS A 89 13.62 -3.07 14.78
CA LYS A 89 12.68 -1.96 14.67
C LYS A 89 11.98 -1.69 16.00
N ILE A 90 11.53 -0.47 16.18
CA ILE A 90 10.62 -0.05 17.26
C ILE A 90 9.32 0.34 16.61
N THR A 91 8.31 -0.47 16.76
CA THR A 91 7.01 -0.28 16.11
C THR A 91 6.22 0.86 16.75
N MET A 92 5.47 1.60 15.96
CA MET A 92 4.52 2.61 16.46
C MET A 92 3.38 1.93 17.21
N LEU A 93 2.82 0.87 16.65
CA LEU A 93 1.73 0.09 17.20
C LEU A 93 2.23 -1.15 17.94
N PRO A 94 1.48 -1.68 18.93
CA PRO A 94 1.73 -2.99 19.52
C PRO A 94 1.55 -4.12 18.49
N ASP A 95 2.24 -5.24 18.69
CA ASP A 95 2.24 -6.36 17.74
C ASP A 95 0.84 -6.92 17.46
N ASN A 96 -0.03 -7.00 18.47
CA ASN A 96 -1.41 -7.46 18.30
C ASN A 96 -2.25 -6.51 17.42
N TRP A 97 -1.96 -5.22 17.41
CA TRP A 97 -2.58 -4.25 16.51
C TRP A 97 -2.06 -4.42 15.09
N ILE A 98 -0.74 -4.58 14.94
CA ILE A 98 -0.11 -4.86 13.64
C ILE A 98 -0.75 -6.10 13.02
N GLN A 99 -0.80 -7.23 13.75
CA GLN A 99 -1.38 -8.47 13.27
C GLN A 99 -2.86 -8.35 12.86
N THR A 100 -3.61 -7.46 13.52
CA THR A 100 -5.03 -7.24 13.21
C THR A 100 -5.23 -6.44 11.92
N PHE A 101 -4.39 -5.43 11.67
CA PHE A 101 -4.58 -4.48 10.58
C PHE A 101 -3.61 -4.64 9.41
N SER A 102 -2.52 -5.40 9.57
CA SER A 102 -1.63 -5.74 8.47
C SER A 102 -2.41 -6.39 7.31
N LEU A 103 -2.09 -5.98 6.10
CA LEU A 103 -2.75 -6.47 4.88
C LEU A 103 -2.22 -7.83 4.43
N ASP A 104 -2.09 -8.77 5.38
CA ASP A 104 -1.85 -10.18 5.08
C ASP A 104 -2.98 -10.76 4.24
N GLU A 105 -2.70 -11.88 3.55
CA GLU A 105 -3.71 -12.60 2.76
C GLU A 105 -5.00 -12.83 3.55
N GLY A 106 -6.13 -12.68 2.87
CA GLY A 106 -7.45 -12.78 3.45
C GLY A 106 -8.20 -11.46 3.45
N LYS A 107 -9.33 -11.42 4.15
CA LYS A 107 -10.23 -10.27 4.22
C LYS A 107 -9.72 -9.25 5.25
N ARG A 108 -9.49 -8.02 4.80
CA ARG A 108 -8.91 -6.94 5.62
C ARG A 108 -9.69 -5.63 5.47
N PRO A 109 -9.88 -4.87 6.55
CA PRO A 109 -10.43 -3.53 6.47
C PRO A 109 -9.40 -2.58 5.84
N VAL A 110 -9.82 -1.81 4.84
CA VAL A 110 -8.95 -0.89 4.11
C VAL A 110 -9.64 0.44 3.80
N LEU A 111 -8.85 1.48 3.65
CA LEU A 111 -9.24 2.67 2.91
C LEU A 111 -8.73 2.51 1.47
N SER A 112 -9.64 2.35 0.54
CA SER A 112 -9.34 2.21 -0.88
C SER A 112 -9.44 3.54 -1.60
N LEU A 113 -8.48 3.83 -2.47
CA LEU A 113 -8.55 4.88 -3.48
C LEU A 113 -8.64 4.23 -4.85
N TYR A 114 -9.69 4.50 -5.60
CA TYR A 114 -9.87 4.01 -6.97
C TYR A 114 -9.72 5.11 -7.98
N VAL A 115 -8.96 4.84 -9.04
CA VAL A 115 -8.87 5.68 -10.23
C VAL A 115 -9.07 4.85 -11.49
N GLU A 116 -9.77 5.41 -12.47
CA GLU A 116 -9.87 4.81 -13.80
C GLU A 116 -8.83 5.44 -14.72
N VAL A 117 -8.14 4.58 -15.44
CA VAL A 117 -7.02 4.96 -16.31
C VAL A 117 -7.32 4.44 -17.71
N GLY A 118 -7.27 5.31 -18.69
CA GLY A 118 -7.48 4.97 -20.08
C GLY A 118 -6.33 4.15 -20.69
N GLU A 119 -6.52 3.68 -21.91
CA GLU A 119 -5.47 2.94 -22.66
C GLU A 119 -4.23 3.80 -22.94
N ASP A 120 -4.39 5.11 -22.95
CA ASP A 120 -3.33 6.12 -23.08
C ASP A 120 -2.60 6.43 -21.77
N PHE A 121 -2.85 5.66 -20.71
CA PHE A 121 -2.34 5.87 -19.35
C PHE A 121 -2.71 7.23 -18.71
N GLN A 122 -3.76 7.90 -19.22
CA GLN A 122 -4.28 9.09 -18.56
C GLN A 122 -5.36 8.72 -17.54
N VAL A 123 -5.38 9.46 -16.42
CA VAL A 123 -6.47 9.33 -15.45
C VAL A 123 -7.75 9.83 -16.08
N ALA A 124 -8.74 8.97 -16.21
CA ALA A 124 -9.99 9.21 -16.92
C ALA A 124 -11.17 9.56 -16.00
N SER A 125 -11.01 9.38 -14.68
CA SER A 125 -12.10 9.63 -13.73
C SER A 125 -11.62 10.43 -12.50
N THR A 126 -12.56 11.07 -11.82
CA THR A 126 -12.30 11.63 -10.49
C THR A 126 -12.02 10.46 -9.52
N PRO A 127 -10.92 10.52 -8.74
CA PRO A 127 -10.62 9.50 -7.74
C PRO A 127 -11.77 9.30 -6.74
N GLN A 128 -12.05 8.06 -6.39
CA GLN A 128 -13.07 7.68 -5.41
C GLN A 128 -12.43 6.98 -4.23
N THR A 129 -12.76 7.40 -3.02
CA THR A 129 -12.34 6.73 -1.80
C THR A 129 -13.48 5.91 -1.21
N ARG A 130 -13.14 4.73 -0.66
CA ARG A 130 -14.08 3.85 0.03
C ARG A 130 -13.44 3.24 1.25
N LEU A 131 -14.19 3.17 2.34
CA LEU A 131 -13.84 2.37 3.50
C LEU A 131 -14.58 1.05 3.38
N GLU A 132 -13.85 -0.06 3.25
CA GLU A 132 -14.43 -1.35 2.89
C GLU A 132 -13.56 -2.52 3.37
N ASN A 133 -14.11 -3.73 3.32
CA ASN A 133 -13.35 -4.96 3.46
C ASN A 133 -12.87 -5.43 2.10
N LEU A 134 -11.56 -5.61 1.94
CA LEU A 134 -10.92 -6.11 0.74
C LEU A 134 -10.30 -7.47 1.00
N THR A 135 -10.37 -8.38 0.02
CA THR A 135 -9.65 -9.65 0.08
C THR A 135 -8.29 -9.50 -0.58
N ILE A 136 -7.23 -9.55 0.23
CA ILE A 136 -5.85 -9.61 -0.27
C ILE A 136 -5.60 -11.03 -0.76
N LYS A 137 -5.24 -11.18 -2.03
CA LYS A 137 -5.04 -12.48 -2.67
C LYS A 137 -3.61 -12.97 -2.55
N HIS A 138 -2.64 -12.05 -2.59
CA HIS A 138 -1.21 -12.38 -2.55
C HIS A 138 -0.41 -11.30 -1.83
N ASN A 139 0.53 -11.73 -1.01
CA ASN A 139 1.60 -10.88 -0.51
C ASN A 139 2.89 -11.25 -1.26
N LEU A 140 3.18 -10.50 -2.32
CA LEU A 140 4.36 -10.73 -3.15
C LEU A 140 5.61 -10.25 -2.40
N ARG A 141 6.71 -10.97 -2.58
CA ARG A 141 7.99 -10.60 -2.00
C ARG A 141 8.94 -10.13 -3.09
N ILE A 142 9.62 -9.00 -2.85
CA ILE A 142 10.53 -8.39 -3.83
C ILE A 142 11.56 -9.42 -4.30
N GLN A 143 12.14 -10.20 -3.40
CA GLN A 143 13.14 -11.22 -3.71
C GLN A 143 12.62 -12.32 -4.65
N ASP A 144 11.32 -12.63 -4.59
CA ASP A 144 10.71 -13.67 -5.42
C ASP A 144 10.33 -13.14 -6.81
N ILE A 145 10.00 -11.84 -6.91
CA ILE A 145 9.54 -11.24 -8.17
C ILE A 145 10.68 -10.59 -8.97
N GLU A 146 11.68 -10.02 -8.30
CA GLU A 146 12.79 -9.29 -8.93
C GLU A 146 13.55 -10.11 -10.01
N PRO A 147 13.84 -11.42 -9.81
CA PRO A 147 14.50 -12.23 -10.85
C PRO A 147 13.65 -12.39 -12.12
N HIS A 148 12.35 -12.24 -12.03
CA HIS A 148 11.38 -12.42 -13.13
C HIS A 148 10.83 -11.11 -13.67
N PHE A 149 11.22 -9.98 -13.07
CA PHE A 149 10.66 -8.66 -13.41
C PHE A 149 11.76 -7.62 -13.49
N ASN A 150 12.19 -7.30 -14.70
CA ASN A 150 13.11 -6.20 -14.99
C ASN A 150 12.56 -5.32 -16.11
N ALA A 151 13.21 -4.18 -16.39
CA ALA A 151 12.75 -3.22 -17.39
C ALA A 151 12.61 -3.83 -18.81
N ASP A 152 13.40 -4.83 -19.13
CA ASP A 152 13.38 -5.45 -20.46
C ASP A 152 12.39 -6.61 -20.55
N THR A 153 12.43 -7.55 -19.60
CA THR A 153 11.58 -8.74 -19.58
C THR A 153 10.22 -8.49 -18.93
N GLY A 154 10.14 -7.64 -17.91
CA GLY A 154 8.90 -7.33 -17.20
C GLY A 154 7.84 -6.64 -18.06
N LEU A 155 8.24 -5.99 -19.16
CA LEU A 155 7.32 -5.29 -20.08
C LEU A 155 6.82 -6.17 -21.22
N SER A 156 7.42 -7.33 -21.48
CA SER A 156 7.02 -8.22 -22.58
C SER A 156 5.69 -8.92 -22.24
N GLU A 157 4.68 -8.71 -23.05
CA GLU A 157 3.39 -9.38 -22.94
C GLU A 157 3.45 -10.85 -23.37
N ASN A 158 4.48 -11.23 -24.12
CA ASN A 158 4.68 -12.58 -24.63
C ASN A 158 5.45 -13.49 -23.67
N GLU A 159 6.02 -12.93 -22.60
CA GLU A 159 6.70 -13.70 -21.57
C GLU A 159 5.69 -14.51 -20.74
N PRO A 160 5.98 -15.79 -20.47
CA PRO A 160 5.11 -16.60 -19.61
C PRO A 160 5.01 -15.98 -18.21
N VAL A 161 3.83 -16.16 -17.61
CA VAL A 161 3.59 -15.71 -16.23
C VAL A 161 4.40 -16.59 -15.27
N GLN A 162 5.31 -15.97 -14.51
CA GLN A 162 6.20 -16.65 -13.57
C GLN A 162 5.71 -16.57 -12.11
N PHE A 163 4.90 -15.56 -11.79
CA PHE A 163 4.38 -15.36 -10.44
C PHE A 163 2.98 -14.72 -10.48
N PRO A 164 2.19 -14.84 -9.40
CA PRO A 164 0.84 -14.25 -9.34
C PRO A 164 0.88 -12.73 -9.59
N CYS A 165 -0.18 -12.22 -10.21
CA CYS A 165 -0.35 -10.78 -10.50
C CYS A 165 0.72 -10.14 -11.42
N GLN A 166 1.60 -10.93 -12.05
CA GLN A 166 2.61 -10.40 -12.97
C GLN A 166 2.03 -9.55 -14.11
N PRO A 167 0.91 -9.89 -14.78
CA PRO A 167 0.29 -9.03 -15.79
C PRO A 167 -0.15 -7.68 -15.23
N GLN A 168 -0.70 -7.66 -14.02
CA GLN A 168 -1.11 -6.43 -13.33
C GLN A 168 0.12 -5.57 -12.99
N LEU A 169 1.19 -6.20 -12.50
CA LEU A 169 2.43 -5.51 -12.17
C LEU A 169 3.11 -4.92 -13.41
N ARG A 170 3.12 -5.64 -14.53
CA ARG A 170 3.60 -5.13 -15.83
C ARG A 170 2.84 -3.88 -16.25
N TRP A 171 1.53 -3.90 -16.14
CA TRP A 171 0.70 -2.76 -16.49
C TRP A 171 0.94 -1.58 -15.54
N LEU A 172 1.01 -1.82 -14.23
CA LEU A 172 1.31 -0.78 -13.23
C LEU A 172 2.67 -0.15 -13.46
N TYR A 173 3.68 -0.93 -13.83
CA TYR A 173 5.00 -0.41 -14.16
C TYR A 173 4.93 0.56 -15.35
N ARG A 174 4.26 0.18 -16.44
CA ARG A 174 4.05 1.06 -17.60
C ARG A 174 3.31 2.35 -17.20
N PHE A 175 2.27 2.22 -16.41
CA PHE A 175 1.52 3.36 -15.90
C PHE A 175 2.43 4.29 -15.07
N ALA A 176 3.22 3.73 -14.16
CA ALA A 176 4.16 4.50 -13.34
C ALA A 176 5.20 5.23 -14.19
N VAL A 177 5.77 4.58 -15.21
CA VAL A 177 6.71 5.21 -16.15
C VAL A 177 6.08 6.39 -16.90
N GLU A 178 4.84 6.23 -17.41
CA GLU A 178 4.15 7.32 -18.09
C GLU A 178 3.80 8.47 -17.13
N ARG A 179 3.43 8.18 -15.90
CA ARG A 179 3.20 9.21 -14.85
C ARG A 179 4.49 9.93 -14.49
N GLN A 180 5.63 9.21 -14.40
CA GLN A 180 6.93 9.80 -14.15
C GLN A 180 7.32 10.79 -15.25
N LYS A 181 7.20 10.40 -16.52
CA LYS A 181 7.49 11.29 -17.67
C LYS A 181 6.68 12.59 -17.61
N GLN A 182 5.42 12.53 -17.15
CA GLN A 182 4.60 13.74 -17.01
C GLN A 182 5.06 14.64 -15.86
N ARG A 183 5.50 14.02 -14.74
CA ARG A 183 6.04 14.73 -13.59
C ARG A 183 7.36 15.43 -13.95
N ASP A 184 8.27 14.72 -14.63
CA ASP A 184 9.57 15.24 -15.05
C ASP A 184 9.40 16.45 -15.98
N ARG A 185 8.48 16.40 -16.95
CA ARG A 185 8.14 17.56 -17.80
C ARG A 185 7.60 18.74 -17.00
N TYR A 186 6.88 18.49 -15.92
CA TYR A 186 6.38 19.54 -15.05
C TYR A 186 7.50 20.16 -14.22
N GLU A 187 8.45 19.38 -13.74
CA GLU A 187 9.61 19.84 -12.96
C GLU A 187 10.63 20.60 -13.85
N GLU A 188 10.88 20.13 -15.07
CA GLU A 188 11.73 20.85 -16.05
C GLU A 188 11.21 22.26 -16.36
N ASN A 189 9.92 22.48 -16.31
CA ASN A 189 9.30 23.79 -16.49
C ASN A 189 9.24 24.64 -15.20
N ARG A 190 9.63 24.09 -14.06
CA ARG A 190 9.84 24.84 -12.81
C ARG A 190 11.30 25.24 -12.72
N THR A 191 11.58 26.50 -12.97
CA THR A 191 12.88 27.09 -12.62
C THR A 191 13.00 27.02 -11.09
N PRO A 192 13.96 26.27 -10.50
CA PRO A 192 14.14 26.28 -9.07
C PRO A 192 14.60 27.69 -8.68
N GLN A 193 13.74 28.46 -8.03
CA GLN A 193 14.17 29.66 -7.31
C GLN A 193 14.77 29.20 -5.99
N TYR A 194 16.03 28.84 -6.00
CA TYR A 194 16.81 28.74 -4.77
C TYR A 194 17.31 30.14 -4.46
N ASP A 195 16.59 30.83 -3.59
CA ASP A 195 17.06 32.06 -2.95
C ASP A 195 17.98 31.64 -1.80
N TYR A 196 19.28 31.67 -2.05
CA TYR A 196 20.29 31.54 -1.00
C TYR A 196 20.58 32.94 -0.48
N GLY A 197 19.66 33.49 0.36
CA GLY A 197 19.92 34.68 1.14
C GLY A 197 20.92 34.43 2.27
#